data_4fa05bf1296d21c0ab3fd7b06baa5887
#
_entry.id   4fa05bf1296d21c0ab3fd7b06baa5887
#
_cell.length_a   1.000
_cell.length_b   1.000
_cell.length_c   1.000
_cell.angle_alpha   90.00
_cell.angle_beta   90.00
_cell.angle_gamma   90.00
#
_symmetry.space_group_name_H-M   'P 1'
#
loop_
_entity.id
_entity.type
_entity.pdbx_description
1 polymer ?
#
loop_
_entity_poly.entity_id
_entity_poly.type
_entity_poly.pdbx_seq_one_letter_code
_entity_poly.pdbx_strand_id
1 'polypeptide(L)'
;FKYETGTSPSLKNINCNIRKGEVVALVGRSGAGKSTFVDLIPRFYDMTNGFISIDGQDIKDISLKSLRSLMGIVTQETILFNDTIANNISYGKPSASADEIISASKTANAFDFISDLPSGFDTMVGEKGSRLSGGQRQRISIARAILKNPAILIFDEATSALDTESEQKVQNAIDNLVLNKTVIMVAHRLSTIRKADKIIVFDNGHIMESGTHESLMATGEIYKQFYIMQFADTAS
;
A
#
# COMPACT_ATOMS: atom_id res chain seq x y z
N PHE A 1 -17.76 11.41 -1.08
CA PHE A 1 -17.58 11.00 0.33
C PHE A 1 -17.25 12.20 1.21
N LYS A 2 -17.78 12.20 2.41
CA LYS A 2 -17.53 13.22 3.44
C LYS A 2 -17.37 12.51 4.80
N TYR A 3 -16.32 12.86 5.53
CA TYR A 3 -16.17 12.40 6.92
C TYR A 3 -17.24 13.02 7.83
N GLU A 4 -17.67 12.32 8.86
CA GLU A 4 -18.68 12.82 9.81
C GLU A 4 -18.25 14.14 10.49
N THR A 5 -16.96 14.24 10.82
CA THR A 5 -16.37 15.45 11.40
C THR A 5 -16.02 16.53 10.40
N GLY A 6 -16.11 16.24 9.09
CA GLY A 6 -15.72 17.16 8.01
C GLY A 6 -16.82 18.19 7.72
N THR A 7 -16.45 19.39 7.32
CA THR A 7 -17.37 20.44 6.85
C THR A 7 -17.69 20.33 5.38
N SER A 8 -16.77 19.78 4.58
CA SER A 8 -16.88 19.63 3.12
C SER A 8 -16.57 18.21 2.67
N PRO A 9 -17.03 17.76 1.50
CA PRO A 9 -16.68 16.47 0.92
C PRO A 9 -15.17 16.36 0.67
N SER A 10 -14.58 15.24 1.10
CA SER A 10 -13.16 14.91 0.86
C SER A 10 -12.94 14.29 -0.51
N LEU A 11 -13.95 13.61 -1.07
CA LEU A 11 -13.96 13.09 -2.45
C LEU A 11 -15.25 13.48 -3.14
N LYS A 12 -15.13 13.91 -4.39
CA LYS A 12 -16.25 14.46 -5.18
C LYS A 12 -16.23 13.89 -6.59
N ASN A 13 -17.35 13.31 -7.02
CA ASN A 13 -17.53 12.82 -8.39
C ASN A 13 -16.39 11.92 -8.88
N ILE A 14 -15.91 11.02 -8.00
CA ILE A 14 -14.88 10.05 -8.34
C ILE A 14 -15.49 8.98 -9.25
N ASN A 15 -14.92 8.84 -10.43
CA ASN A 15 -15.27 7.79 -11.36
C ASN A 15 -13.99 7.19 -11.95
N CYS A 16 -13.68 5.94 -11.59
CA CYS A 16 -12.53 5.24 -12.12
C CYS A 16 -12.77 3.73 -12.18
N ASN A 17 -12.06 3.09 -13.08
CA ASN A 17 -12.04 1.64 -13.22
C ASN A 17 -10.58 1.17 -13.10
N ILE A 18 -10.35 0.13 -12.31
CA ILE A 18 -9.06 -0.54 -12.13
C ILE A 18 -9.24 -1.99 -12.60
N ARG A 19 -8.41 -2.41 -13.53
CA ARG A 19 -8.48 -3.77 -14.08
C ARG A 19 -7.76 -4.75 -13.16
N LYS A 20 -8.21 -6.01 -13.21
CA LYS A 20 -7.49 -7.10 -12.52
C LYS A 20 -6.05 -7.19 -13.01
N GLY A 21 -5.11 -7.23 -12.07
CA GLY A 21 -3.67 -7.27 -12.37
C GLY A 21 -3.04 -5.92 -12.70
N GLU A 22 -3.81 -4.82 -12.70
CA GLU A 22 -3.31 -3.47 -12.99
C GLU A 22 -2.62 -2.87 -11.75
N VAL A 23 -1.47 -2.25 -11.96
CA VAL A 23 -0.74 -1.46 -10.96
C VAL A 23 -1.11 0.01 -11.14
N VAL A 24 -1.81 0.56 -10.15
CA VAL A 24 -2.31 1.94 -10.17
C VAL A 24 -1.59 2.80 -9.16
N ALA A 25 -0.96 3.89 -9.60
CA ALA A 25 -0.34 4.89 -8.76
C ALA A 25 -1.27 6.10 -8.57
N LEU A 26 -1.53 6.46 -7.31
CA LEU A 26 -2.25 7.66 -6.94
C LEU A 26 -1.24 8.77 -6.64
N VAL A 27 -1.33 9.87 -7.35
CA VAL A 27 -0.45 11.03 -7.19
C VAL A 27 -1.26 12.31 -6.93
N GLY A 28 -0.63 13.32 -6.34
CA GLY A 28 -1.25 14.59 -6.01
C GLY A 28 -0.75 15.17 -4.70
N ARG A 29 -1.08 16.42 -4.42
CA ARG A 29 -0.66 17.13 -3.21
C ARG A 29 -1.15 16.45 -1.94
N SER A 30 -0.50 16.75 -0.80
CA SER A 30 -1.03 16.33 0.51
C SER A 30 -2.45 16.90 0.69
N GLY A 31 -3.36 16.11 1.26
CA GLY A 31 -4.76 16.49 1.42
C GLY A 31 -5.63 16.40 0.16
N ALA A 32 -5.10 15.97 -1.00
CA ALA A 32 -5.88 15.87 -2.24
C ALA A 32 -6.94 14.76 -2.25
N GLY A 33 -6.98 13.88 -1.24
CA GLY A 33 -7.97 12.82 -1.10
C GLY A 33 -7.46 11.40 -1.40
N LYS A 34 -6.16 11.21 -1.65
CA LYS A 34 -5.58 9.89 -1.99
C LYS A 34 -5.79 8.84 -0.91
N SER A 35 -5.40 9.12 0.34
CA SER A 35 -5.59 8.19 1.47
C SER A 35 -7.07 7.95 1.75
N THR A 36 -7.92 8.98 1.65
CA THR A 36 -9.38 8.80 1.75
C THR A 36 -9.91 7.83 0.69
N PHE A 37 -9.44 7.95 -0.56
CA PHE A 37 -9.82 7.03 -1.64
C PHE A 37 -9.43 5.58 -1.31
N VAL A 38 -8.20 5.39 -0.83
CA VAL A 38 -7.67 4.09 -0.45
C VAL A 38 -8.43 3.47 0.72
N ASP A 39 -8.80 4.26 1.73
CA ASP A 39 -9.52 3.81 2.93
C ASP A 39 -10.96 3.37 2.66
N LEU A 40 -11.58 3.87 1.60
CA LEU A 40 -12.94 3.46 1.22
C LEU A 40 -12.99 2.06 0.60
N ILE A 41 -11.91 1.59 -0.02
CA ILE A 41 -11.87 0.28 -0.69
C ILE A 41 -12.06 -0.88 0.30
N PRO A 42 -11.34 -0.94 1.46
CA PRO A 42 -11.55 -1.96 2.50
C PRO A 42 -12.76 -1.68 3.41
N ARG A 43 -13.57 -0.66 3.07
CA ARG A 43 -14.70 -0.17 3.90
C ARG A 43 -14.26 0.14 5.32
N PHE A 44 -13.22 0.98 5.49
CA PHE A 44 -12.94 1.60 6.78
C PHE A 44 -13.98 2.69 7.08
N TYR A 45 -14.56 3.24 6.02
CA TYR A 45 -15.70 4.16 6.05
C TYR A 45 -16.73 3.76 5.01
N ASP A 46 -18.01 3.96 5.29
CA ASP A 46 -19.08 3.80 4.31
C ASP A 46 -19.22 5.06 3.46
N MET A 47 -19.43 4.88 2.16
CA MET A 47 -19.61 6.02 1.26
C MET A 47 -20.90 6.78 1.54
N THR A 48 -20.85 8.11 1.45
CA THR A 48 -22.00 8.99 1.57
C THR A 48 -22.93 8.84 0.37
N ASN A 49 -22.37 8.79 -0.85
CA ASN A 49 -23.09 8.62 -2.11
C ASN A 49 -22.24 7.79 -3.08
N GLY A 50 -22.90 7.18 -4.08
CA GLY A 50 -22.25 6.32 -5.06
C GLY A 50 -22.02 4.90 -4.55
N PHE A 51 -21.18 4.15 -5.26
CA PHE A 51 -20.84 2.76 -4.93
C PHE A 51 -19.39 2.43 -5.34
N ILE A 52 -18.83 1.42 -4.71
CA ILE A 52 -17.61 0.74 -5.14
C ILE A 52 -17.99 -0.71 -5.41
N SER A 53 -17.54 -1.26 -6.53
CA SER A 53 -17.76 -2.66 -6.87
C SER A 53 -16.45 -3.38 -7.13
N ILE A 54 -16.42 -4.67 -6.79
CA ILE A 54 -15.34 -5.60 -7.12
C ILE A 54 -15.97 -6.74 -7.93
N ASP A 55 -15.49 -6.96 -9.15
CA ASP A 55 -16.00 -7.94 -10.10
C ASP A 55 -17.54 -7.83 -10.29
N GLY A 56 -18.04 -6.58 -10.33
CA GLY A 56 -19.47 -6.26 -10.53
C GLY A 56 -20.35 -6.34 -9.28
N GLN A 57 -19.82 -6.77 -8.13
CA GLN A 57 -20.55 -6.82 -6.86
C GLN A 57 -20.25 -5.59 -6.01
N ASP A 58 -21.30 -4.88 -5.52
CA ASP A 58 -21.12 -3.75 -4.60
C ASP A 58 -20.47 -4.24 -3.29
N ILE A 59 -19.43 -3.53 -2.83
CA ILE A 59 -18.73 -3.88 -1.59
C ILE A 59 -19.63 -3.80 -0.35
N LYS A 60 -20.77 -3.08 -0.42
CA LYS A 60 -21.76 -3.03 0.66
C LYS A 60 -22.48 -4.37 0.85
N ASP A 61 -22.62 -5.15 -0.22
CA ASP A 61 -23.27 -6.46 -0.21
C ASP A 61 -22.31 -7.60 0.20
N ILE A 62 -21.04 -7.29 0.36
CA ILE A 62 -20.01 -8.25 0.77
C ILE A 62 -19.77 -8.12 2.28
N SER A 63 -19.68 -9.24 3.00
CA SER A 63 -19.29 -9.19 4.42
C SER A 63 -17.90 -8.58 4.58
N LEU A 64 -17.67 -7.78 5.62
CA LEU A 64 -16.36 -7.14 5.87
C LEU A 64 -15.22 -8.17 5.94
N LYS A 65 -15.50 -9.35 6.51
CA LYS A 65 -14.52 -10.44 6.59
C LYS A 65 -14.13 -10.93 5.19
N SER A 66 -15.10 -11.19 4.32
CA SER A 66 -14.86 -11.63 2.94
C SER A 66 -14.19 -10.54 2.12
N LEU A 67 -14.66 -9.30 2.20
CA LEU A 67 -14.07 -8.16 1.50
C LEU A 67 -12.59 -7.97 1.88
N ARG A 68 -12.28 -7.90 3.18
CA ARG A 68 -10.93 -7.68 3.67
C ARG A 68 -10.01 -8.90 3.50
N SER A 69 -10.56 -10.10 3.30
CA SER A 69 -9.76 -11.28 2.96
C SER A 69 -9.13 -11.17 1.57
N LEU A 70 -9.78 -10.45 0.63
CA LEU A 70 -9.26 -10.20 -0.71
C LEU A 70 -8.10 -9.21 -0.74
N MET A 71 -7.88 -8.45 0.35
CA MET A 71 -6.99 -7.29 0.38
C MET A 71 -5.81 -7.49 1.31
N GLY A 72 -4.64 -7.00 0.92
CA GLY A 72 -3.47 -6.77 1.77
C GLY A 72 -3.19 -5.29 1.83
N ILE A 73 -3.05 -4.74 3.04
CA ILE A 73 -2.80 -3.32 3.25
C ILE A 73 -1.43 -3.16 3.89
N VAL A 74 -0.59 -2.35 3.28
CA VAL A 74 0.74 -1.97 3.80
C VAL A 74 0.74 -0.46 3.95
N THR A 75 0.70 0.01 5.20
CA THR A 75 0.65 1.43 5.54
C THR A 75 2.04 1.99 5.84
N GLN A 76 2.18 3.31 5.81
CA GLN A 76 3.38 4.04 6.22
C GLN A 76 3.74 3.73 7.68
N GLU A 77 2.77 3.87 8.58
CA GLU A 77 2.93 3.44 9.96
C GLU A 77 2.68 1.94 10.07
N THR A 78 3.76 1.18 10.14
CA THR A 78 3.68 -0.27 10.30
C THR A 78 3.19 -0.64 11.70
N ILE A 79 1.99 -1.19 11.79
CA ILE A 79 1.44 -1.69 13.03
C ILE A 79 1.90 -3.13 13.25
N LEU A 80 2.76 -3.33 14.26
CA LEU A 80 3.10 -4.65 14.80
C LEU A 80 2.46 -4.80 16.18
N PHE A 81 1.93 -6.00 16.43
CA PHE A 81 1.38 -6.36 17.71
C PHE A 81 2.52 -6.70 18.69
N ASN A 82 2.33 -6.44 19.97
CA ASN A 82 3.29 -6.83 21.01
C ASN A 82 3.29 -8.35 21.19
N ASP A 83 3.91 -9.04 20.26
CA ASP A 83 3.96 -10.49 20.12
C ASP A 83 5.28 -10.89 19.44
N THR A 84 5.48 -12.16 19.17
CA THR A 84 6.65 -12.67 18.44
C THR A 84 6.64 -12.21 16.98
N ILE A 85 7.81 -12.27 16.34
CA ILE A 85 7.94 -12.01 14.90
C ILE A 85 7.11 -13.04 14.11
N ALA A 86 7.17 -14.33 14.48
CA ALA A 86 6.38 -15.39 13.86
C ALA A 86 4.88 -15.06 13.87
N ASN A 87 4.34 -14.69 15.04
CA ASN A 87 2.92 -14.35 15.20
C ASN A 87 2.54 -13.10 14.41
N ASN A 88 3.42 -12.10 14.37
CA ASN A 88 3.21 -10.91 13.54
C ASN A 88 3.13 -11.23 12.05
N ILE A 89 3.94 -12.13 11.54
CA ILE A 89 3.89 -12.56 10.13
C ILE A 89 2.64 -13.40 9.90
N SER A 90 2.36 -14.40 10.76
CA SER A 90 1.23 -15.32 10.63
C SER A 90 -0.13 -14.67 10.84
N TYR A 91 -0.19 -13.44 11.37
CA TYR A 91 -1.44 -12.67 11.50
C TYR A 91 -2.22 -12.55 10.18
N GLY A 92 -1.52 -12.55 9.04
CA GLY A 92 -2.14 -12.58 7.70
C GLY A 92 -2.81 -13.91 7.36
N LYS A 93 -2.33 -15.03 7.94
CA LYS A 93 -2.78 -16.41 7.75
C LYS A 93 -2.49 -17.23 9.01
N PRO A 94 -3.39 -17.24 10.02
CA PRO A 94 -3.14 -17.89 11.30
C PRO A 94 -2.86 -19.41 11.24
N SER A 95 -3.27 -20.05 10.16
CA SER A 95 -3.03 -21.49 9.93
C SER A 95 -1.71 -21.79 9.20
N ALA A 96 -0.83 -20.79 9.02
CA ALA A 96 0.41 -20.96 8.29
C ALA A 96 1.38 -21.87 9.06
N SER A 97 2.08 -22.74 8.33
CA SER A 97 3.19 -23.53 8.87
C SER A 97 4.44 -22.67 9.11
N ALA A 98 5.37 -23.19 9.91
CA ALA A 98 6.67 -22.54 10.11
C ALA A 98 7.43 -22.33 8.78
N ASP A 99 7.37 -23.30 7.87
CA ASP A 99 8.03 -23.22 6.57
C ASP A 99 7.41 -22.12 5.69
N GLU A 100 6.09 -21.91 5.74
CA GLU A 100 5.40 -20.83 5.03
C GLU A 100 5.81 -19.47 5.58
N ILE A 101 5.94 -19.33 6.90
CA ILE A 101 6.40 -18.11 7.57
C ILE A 101 7.84 -17.79 7.16
N ILE A 102 8.73 -18.80 7.19
CA ILE A 102 10.12 -18.66 6.76
C ILE A 102 10.20 -18.26 5.28
N SER A 103 9.44 -18.91 4.41
CA SER A 103 9.40 -18.58 2.98
C SER A 103 8.93 -17.15 2.74
N ALA A 104 7.86 -16.71 3.41
CA ALA A 104 7.39 -15.34 3.32
C ALA A 104 8.42 -14.32 3.82
N SER A 105 9.14 -14.65 4.90
CA SER A 105 10.21 -13.79 5.43
C SER A 105 11.40 -13.65 4.49
N LYS A 106 11.77 -14.72 3.78
CA LYS A 106 12.83 -14.70 2.75
C LYS A 106 12.43 -13.80 1.59
N THR A 107 11.21 -13.97 1.07
CA THR A 107 10.68 -13.15 -0.03
C THR A 107 10.58 -11.67 0.35
N ALA A 108 10.31 -11.38 1.63
CA ALA A 108 10.27 -10.01 2.17
C ALA A 108 11.66 -9.44 2.56
N ASN A 109 12.76 -10.15 2.27
CA ASN A 109 14.11 -9.78 2.73
C ASN A 109 14.20 -9.57 4.25
N ALA A 110 13.38 -10.30 5.01
CA ALA A 110 13.34 -10.23 6.48
C ALA A 110 14.10 -11.36 7.17
N PHE A 111 14.32 -12.48 6.47
CA PHE A 111 14.86 -13.70 7.06
C PHE A 111 16.21 -13.49 7.73
N ASP A 112 17.14 -12.80 7.06
CA ASP A 112 18.52 -12.67 7.55
C ASP A 112 18.57 -11.95 8.89
N PHE A 113 17.96 -10.73 8.99
CA PHE A 113 17.94 -10.01 10.25
C PHE A 113 17.17 -10.74 11.36
N ILE A 114 16.13 -11.53 11.01
CA ILE A 114 15.40 -12.33 11.99
C ILE A 114 16.30 -13.43 12.54
N SER A 115 17.06 -14.08 11.67
CA SER A 115 17.99 -15.17 12.06
C SER A 115 19.15 -14.69 12.92
N ASP A 116 19.55 -13.42 12.78
CA ASP A 116 20.60 -12.78 13.58
C ASP A 116 20.13 -12.40 15.00
N LEU A 117 18.82 -12.41 15.26
CA LEU A 117 18.29 -12.12 16.58
C LEU A 117 18.45 -13.33 17.52
N PRO A 118 18.74 -13.13 18.82
CA PRO A 118 19.00 -14.21 19.78
C PRO A 118 17.88 -15.27 19.86
N SER A 119 16.61 -14.86 19.68
CA SER A 119 15.44 -15.75 19.70
C SER A 119 14.83 -15.95 18.31
N GLY A 120 15.48 -15.49 17.23
CA GLY A 120 15.01 -15.64 15.87
C GLY A 120 13.55 -15.20 15.70
N PHE A 121 12.72 -16.07 15.16
CA PHE A 121 11.29 -15.85 14.95
C PHE A 121 10.46 -15.73 16.24
N ASP A 122 10.95 -16.22 17.37
CA ASP A 122 10.31 -16.12 18.68
C ASP A 122 10.63 -14.79 19.39
N THR A 123 11.39 -13.91 18.74
CA THR A 123 11.73 -12.60 19.30
C THR A 123 10.47 -11.75 19.48
N MET A 124 10.24 -11.25 20.70
CA MET A 124 9.19 -10.29 21.03
C MET A 124 9.52 -8.92 20.48
N VAL A 125 8.63 -8.37 19.62
CA VAL A 125 8.88 -7.09 18.95
C VAL A 125 8.64 -5.85 19.82
N GLY A 126 7.98 -6.01 20.97
CA GLY A 126 7.58 -4.91 21.86
C GLY A 126 6.36 -4.13 21.34
N GLU A 127 5.92 -3.14 22.11
CA GLU A 127 4.77 -2.31 21.71
C GLU A 127 5.07 -1.61 20.38
N LYS A 128 4.14 -1.76 19.42
CA LYS A 128 4.24 -1.23 18.06
C LYS A 128 5.57 -1.55 17.36
N GLY A 129 6.25 -2.64 17.77
CA GLY A 129 7.53 -3.02 17.20
C GLY A 129 8.72 -2.14 17.64
N SER A 130 8.67 -1.56 18.84
CA SER A 130 9.67 -0.60 19.35
C SER A 130 11.10 -1.14 19.42
N ARG A 131 11.27 -2.48 19.40
CA ARG A 131 12.59 -3.15 19.42
C ARG A 131 13.21 -3.32 18.03
N LEU A 132 12.54 -2.89 16.99
CA LEU A 132 12.95 -3.06 15.60
C LEU A 132 13.15 -1.71 14.90
N SER A 133 14.07 -1.66 13.93
CA SER A 133 14.20 -0.49 13.06
C SER A 133 12.97 -0.30 12.18
N GLY A 134 12.79 0.89 11.59
CA GLY A 134 11.69 1.17 10.66
C GLY A 134 11.65 0.19 9.49
N GLY A 135 12.80 -0.06 8.86
CA GLY A 135 12.91 -1.00 7.74
C GLY A 135 12.66 -2.47 8.14
N GLN A 136 13.04 -2.87 9.36
CA GLN A 136 12.72 -4.20 9.88
C GLN A 136 11.21 -4.38 10.10
N ARG A 137 10.55 -3.40 10.74
CA ARG A 137 9.09 -3.41 10.89
C ARG A 137 8.38 -3.51 9.55
N GLN A 138 8.82 -2.71 8.57
CA GLN A 138 8.21 -2.69 7.23
C GLN A 138 8.34 -4.05 6.54
N ARG A 139 9.52 -4.69 6.60
CA ARG A 139 9.74 -6.02 6.00
C ARG A 139 8.90 -7.11 6.67
N ILE A 140 8.66 -7.05 7.98
CA ILE A 140 7.71 -7.94 8.66
C ILE A 140 6.27 -7.72 8.16
N SER A 141 5.85 -6.47 7.99
CA SER A 141 4.53 -6.15 7.43
C SER A 141 4.38 -6.67 5.99
N ILE A 142 5.42 -6.54 5.17
CA ILE A 142 5.45 -7.10 3.82
C ILE A 142 5.40 -8.63 3.85
N ALA A 143 6.17 -9.29 4.75
CA ALA A 143 6.10 -10.75 4.94
C ALA A 143 4.69 -11.22 5.31
N ARG A 144 3.99 -10.48 6.18
CA ARG A 144 2.57 -10.71 6.51
C ARG A 144 1.68 -10.63 5.26
N ALA A 145 1.89 -9.63 4.41
CA ALA A 145 1.14 -9.46 3.17
C ALA A 145 1.45 -10.56 2.15
N ILE A 146 2.71 -10.97 2.01
CA ILE A 146 3.15 -12.10 1.16
C ILE A 146 2.49 -13.40 1.62
N LEU A 147 2.53 -13.69 2.92
CA LEU A 147 1.94 -14.90 3.50
C LEU A 147 0.43 -14.95 3.29
N LYS A 148 -0.25 -13.82 3.42
CA LYS A 148 -1.69 -13.69 3.16
C LYS A 148 -2.02 -13.93 1.69
N ASN A 149 -1.13 -13.58 0.77
CA ASN A 149 -1.28 -13.72 -0.68
C ASN A 149 -2.61 -13.18 -1.24
N PRO A 150 -2.98 -11.91 -0.98
CA PRO A 150 -4.27 -11.35 -1.37
C PRO A 150 -4.34 -11.09 -2.88
N ALA A 151 -5.56 -10.94 -3.43
CA ALA A 151 -5.77 -10.56 -4.82
C ALA A 151 -5.52 -9.06 -5.08
N ILE A 152 -5.80 -8.23 -4.07
CA ILE A 152 -5.68 -6.77 -4.13
C ILE A 152 -4.66 -6.32 -3.07
N LEU A 153 -3.72 -5.48 -3.48
CA LEU A 153 -2.75 -4.85 -2.59
C LEU A 153 -2.97 -3.35 -2.54
N ILE A 154 -2.93 -2.83 -1.35
CA ILE A 154 -3.04 -1.39 -1.08
C ILE A 154 -1.79 -0.95 -0.35
N PHE A 155 -1.08 0.04 -0.92
CA PHE A 155 0.08 0.65 -0.31
C PHE A 155 -0.19 2.13 -0.04
N ASP A 156 -0.04 2.55 1.20
CA ASP A 156 -0.07 3.96 1.58
C ASP A 156 1.32 4.36 2.09
N GLU A 157 2.09 5.08 1.27
CA GLU A 157 3.44 5.60 1.56
C GLU A 157 4.46 4.60 2.16
N ALA A 158 4.47 3.35 1.73
CA ALA A 158 5.18 2.24 2.36
C ALA A 158 6.72 2.41 2.55
N THR A 159 7.35 3.48 2.08
CA THR A 159 8.83 3.59 2.08
C THR A 159 9.37 4.96 2.52
N SER A 160 8.57 5.86 3.04
CA SER A 160 9.04 7.14 3.57
C SER A 160 9.80 6.93 4.91
N ALA A 161 10.90 7.64 5.10
CA ALA A 161 11.72 7.65 6.32
C ALA A 161 12.61 6.41 6.60
N LEU A 162 13.08 5.71 5.57
CA LEU A 162 14.08 4.64 5.71
C LEU A 162 15.48 5.12 5.25
N ASP A 163 16.52 4.53 5.82
CA ASP A 163 17.87 4.66 5.29
C ASP A 163 17.99 3.96 3.92
N THR A 164 18.97 4.36 3.10
CA THR A 164 19.11 3.90 1.70
C THR A 164 19.21 2.39 1.56
N GLU A 165 19.92 1.69 2.46
CA GLU A 165 20.07 0.24 2.40
C GLU A 165 18.75 -0.48 2.75
N SER A 166 18.11 -0.06 3.84
CA SER A 166 16.79 -0.57 4.25
C SER A 166 15.75 -0.31 3.19
N GLU A 167 15.80 0.86 2.55
CA GLU A 167 14.92 1.24 1.45
C GLU A 167 15.01 0.28 0.27
N GLN A 168 16.23 -0.05 -0.18
CA GLN A 168 16.42 -0.97 -1.31
C GLN A 168 15.87 -2.37 -0.99
N LYS A 169 16.09 -2.87 0.23
CA LYS A 169 15.57 -4.17 0.67
C LYS A 169 14.05 -4.19 0.73
N VAL A 170 13.43 -3.10 1.21
CA VAL A 170 11.97 -2.94 1.24
C VAL A 170 11.41 -2.82 -0.18
N GLN A 171 12.05 -2.04 -1.07
CA GLN A 171 11.60 -1.91 -2.45
C GLN A 171 11.63 -3.25 -3.19
N ASN A 172 12.70 -4.03 -3.06
CA ASN A 172 12.80 -5.36 -3.65
C ASN A 172 11.70 -6.30 -3.12
N ALA A 173 11.37 -6.21 -1.84
CA ALA A 173 10.28 -6.98 -1.25
C ALA A 173 8.90 -6.57 -1.80
N ILE A 174 8.68 -5.27 -2.02
CA ILE A 174 7.46 -4.75 -2.66
C ILE A 174 7.39 -5.23 -4.11
N ASP A 175 8.48 -5.12 -4.87
CA ASP A 175 8.52 -5.55 -6.29
C ASP A 175 8.16 -7.04 -6.43
N ASN A 176 8.59 -7.89 -5.49
CA ASN A 176 8.19 -9.30 -5.44
C ASN A 176 6.71 -9.50 -5.09
N LEU A 177 6.18 -8.68 -4.16
CA LEU A 177 4.81 -8.80 -3.66
C LEU A 177 3.77 -8.40 -4.71
N VAL A 178 4.07 -7.41 -5.55
CA VAL A 178 3.11 -6.85 -6.54
C VAL A 178 2.91 -7.73 -7.77
N LEU A 179 3.77 -8.74 -8.00
CA LEU A 179 3.69 -9.60 -9.18
C LEU A 179 2.31 -10.31 -9.27
N ASN A 180 1.64 -10.14 -10.41
CA ASN A 180 0.33 -10.74 -10.70
C ASN A 180 -0.79 -10.32 -9.72
N LYS A 181 -0.71 -9.14 -9.13
CA LYS A 181 -1.71 -8.58 -8.21
C LYS A 181 -2.34 -7.33 -8.79
N THR A 182 -3.57 -7.04 -8.38
CA THR A 182 -4.14 -5.71 -8.54
C THR A 182 -3.59 -4.83 -7.43
N VAL A 183 -2.94 -3.74 -7.81
CA VAL A 183 -2.20 -2.90 -6.86
C VAL A 183 -2.70 -1.47 -6.93
N ILE A 184 -2.99 -0.89 -5.78
CA ILE A 184 -3.32 0.53 -5.64
C ILE A 184 -2.32 1.11 -4.65
N MET A 185 -1.55 2.10 -5.09
CA MET A 185 -0.51 2.68 -4.24
C MET A 185 -0.53 4.20 -4.25
N VAL A 186 -0.46 4.79 -3.07
CA VAL A 186 -0.17 6.23 -2.93
C VAL A 186 1.33 6.40 -3.18
N ALA A 187 1.67 7.00 -4.31
CA ALA A 187 3.04 7.04 -4.79
C ALA A 187 3.71 8.39 -4.48
N HIS A 188 4.83 8.32 -3.77
CA HIS A 188 5.73 9.44 -3.48
C HIS A 188 7.10 9.27 -4.12
N ARG A 189 7.32 8.17 -4.86
CA ARG A 189 8.61 7.87 -5.52
C ARG A 189 8.47 7.80 -7.02
N LEU A 190 9.46 8.38 -7.68
CA LEU A 190 9.53 8.40 -9.14
C LEU A 190 9.56 7.00 -9.75
N SER A 191 10.33 6.09 -9.18
CA SER A 191 10.45 4.70 -9.65
C SER A 191 9.12 3.95 -9.63
N THR A 192 8.32 4.18 -8.60
CA THR A 192 6.98 3.60 -8.42
C THR A 192 5.99 4.16 -9.45
N ILE A 193 6.01 5.49 -9.66
CA ILE A 193 5.12 6.16 -10.61
C ILE A 193 5.42 5.71 -12.05
N ARG A 194 6.69 5.58 -12.41
CA ARG A 194 7.11 5.16 -13.77
C ARG A 194 6.76 3.72 -14.10
N LYS A 195 6.72 2.84 -13.10
CA LYS A 195 6.40 1.41 -13.29
C LYS A 195 4.90 1.13 -13.27
N ALA A 196 4.06 2.10 -12.90
CA ALA A 196 2.62 1.92 -12.82
C ALA A 196 1.99 1.82 -14.22
N ASP A 197 1.06 0.87 -14.39
CA ASP A 197 0.27 0.73 -15.63
C ASP A 197 -0.66 1.94 -15.82
N LYS A 198 -1.08 2.52 -14.69
CA LYS A 198 -1.98 3.68 -14.66
C LYS A 198 -1.64 4.60 -13.52
N ILE A 199 -1.65 5.88 -13.81
CA ILE A 199 -1.52 6.95 -12.84
C ILE A 199 -2.86 7.66 -12.73
N ILE A 200 -3.31 7.95 -11.52
CA ILE A 200 -4.51 8.75 -11.25
C ILE A 200 -4.06 9.99 -10.46
N VAL A 201 -4.33 11.16 -11.02
CA VAL A 201 -3.94 12.44 -10.44
C VAL A 201 -5.10 13.02 -9.66
N PHE A 202 -4.90 13.17 -8.35
CA PHE A 202 -5.86 13.78 -7.44
C PHE A 202 -5.54 15.24 -7.17
N ASP A 203 -6.57 16.08 -7.21
CA ASP A 203 -6.52 17.45 -6.69
C ASP A 203 -7.87 17.85 -6.09
N ASN A 204 -7.85 18.45 -4.89
CA ASN A 204 -9.05 18.95 -4.17
C ASN A 204 -10.23 17.96 -4.11
N GLY A 205 -9.94 16.66 -3.97
CA GLY A 205 -10.93 15.60 -3.87
C GLY A 205 -11.52 15.13 -5.22
N HIS A 206 -10.92 15.52 -6.33
CA HIS A 206 -11.30 15.10 -7.68
C HIS A 206 -10.19 14.31 -8.36
N ILE A 207 -10.56 13.43 -9.29
CA ILE A 207 -9.62 12.90 -10.28
C ILE A 207 -9.56 13.92 -11.43
N MET A 208 -8.38 14.50 -11.63
CA MET A 208 -8.15 15.51 -12.64
C MET A 208 -7.63 14.92 -13.94
N GLU A 209 -6.69 13.98 -13.84
CA GLU A 209 -6.03 13.34 -14.98
C GLU A 209 -5.84 11.87 -14.68
N SER A 210 -5.81 11.03 -15.72
CA SER A 210 -5.45 9.64 -15.60
C SER A 210 -4.84 9.10 -16.90
N GLY A 211 -3.77 8.31 -16.79
CA GLY A 211 -3.05 7.76 -17.95
C GLY A 211 -1.77 7.06 -17.54
N THR A 212 -0.92 6.74 -18.53
CA THR A 212 0.46 6.27 -18.28
C THR A 212 1.38 7.46 -18.00
N HIS A 213 2.58 7.20 -17.48
CA HIS A 213 3.60 8.22 -17.28
C HIS A 213 3.87 9.01 -18.58
N GLU A 214 4.06 8.29 -19.69
CA GLU A 214 4.37 8.89 -20.98
C GLU A 214 3.24 9.76 -21.50
N SER A 215 2.00 9.28 -21.41
CA SER A 215 0.83 10.04 -21.88
C SER A 215 0.62 11.30 -21.06
N LEU A 216 0.76 11.23 -19.73
CA LEU A 216 0.57 12.37 -18.83
C LEU A 216 1.74 13.36 -18.90
N MET A 217 2.95 12.92 -19.22
CA MET A 217 4.07 13.84 -19.51
C MET A 217 3.90 14.58 -20.83
N ALA A 218 3.23 13.96 -21.80
CA ALA A 218 2.98 14.58 -23.11
C ALA A 218 1.80 15.57 -23.07
N THR A 219 0.69 15.21 -22.43
CA THR A 219 -0.59 15.93 -22.52
C THR A 219 -1.14 16.44 -21.20
N GLY A 220 -0.65 15.90 -20.05
CA GLY A 220 -1.13 16.30 -18.72
C GLY A 220 -0.49 17.62 -18.28
N GLU A 221 -1.29 18.54 -17.74
CA GLU A 221 -0.80 19.79 -17.17
C GLU A 221 -0.49 19.66 -15.69
N ILE A 222 -1.41 19.08 -14.92
CA ILE A 222 -1.32 18.94 -13.47
C ILE A 222 -0.26 17.90 -13.10
N TYR A 223 -0.28 16.74 -13.79
CA TYR A 223 0.73 15.71 -13.57
C TYR A 223 2.15 16.20 -13.85
N LYS A 224 2.34 16.90 -14.96
CA LYS A 224 3.64 17.43 -15.35
C LYS A 224 4.18 18.45 -14.34
N GLN A 225 3.31 19.35 -13.85
CA GLN A 225 3.68 20.29 -12.79
C GLN A 225 4.04 19.58 -11.48
N PHE A 226 3.22 18.58 -11.08
CA PHE A 226 3.49 17.76 -9.89
C PHE A 226 4.83 17.03 -10.03
N TYR A 227 5.08 16.41 -11.20
CA TYR A 227 6.32 15.70 -11.48
C TYR A 227 7.54 16.61 -11.40
N ILE A 228 7.51 17.79 -12.02
CA ILE A 228 8.59 18.75 -12.00
C ILE A 228 8.86 19.22 -10.55
N MET A 229 7.81 19.61 -9.81
CA MET A 229 7.97 20.10 -8.44
C MET A 229 8.52 19.04 -7.47
N GLN A 230 8.20 17.78 -7.67
CA GLN A 230 8.57 16.73 -6.72
C GLN A 230 9.88 16.03 -7.08
N PHE A 231 10.29 16.02 -8.34
CA PHE A 231 11.38 15.17 -8.84
C PHE A 231 12.42 15.91 -9.71
N ALA A 232 12.27 17.21 -9.98
CA ALA A 232 13.23 17.96 -10.80
C ALA A 232 14.64 17.99 -10.16
N ASP A 233 14.72 18.03 -8.83
CA ASP A 233 16.01 18.07 -8.11
C ASP A 233 16.72 16.69 -8.06
N THR A 234 16.07 15.60 -8.46
CA THR A 234 16.64 14.23 -8.48
C THR A 234 17.15 13.81 -9.86
N ALA A 235 17.03 14.67 -10.87
CA ALA A 235 17.40 14.37 -12.27
C ALA A 235 18.71 15.08 -12.72
N SER A 236 19.45 15.69 -11.78
CA SER A 236 20.77 16.31 -12.03
C SER A 236 21.92 15.48 -11.47
#